data_ec96936942cf58461d64cfe759a0a186
#
_entry.id   ec96936942cf58461d64cfe759a0a186
#
_cell.length_a   1.000
_cell.length_b   1.000
_cell.length_c   1.000
_cell.angle_alpha   90.00
_cell.angle_beta   90.00
_cell.angle_gamma   90.00
#
_symmetry.space_group_name_H-M   'P 1'
#
loop_
_entity.id
_entity.type
_entity.pdbx_description
1 polymer ?
#
loop_
_entity_poly.entity_id
_entity_poly.type
_entity_poly.pdbx_seq_one_letter_code
_entity_poly.pdbx_strand_id
1 'polypeptide(L)'
;MKRKQILFSVLLLFSVVATQAARVDTIMVKSPSMNKEVQVVYVLPDKALGEEAEACPVVYLLHGYGGNARSWVGLKPELPKIADEKGIIFVCPDGKNSWYWDSPKNQAYRYETFVASELVKYTDKNYATIPE
;
A
#
# COMPACT_ATOMS: atom_id res chain seq x y z
N MET A 1 -63.38 8.11 -29.09
CA MET A 1 -62.01 7.63 -29.34
C MET A 1 -61.17 7.81 -28.07
N LYS A 2 -60.81 6.72 -27.44
CA LYS A 2 -59.93 6.79 -26.27
C LYS A 2 -58.48 6.85 -26.73
N ARG A 3 -57.77 7.94 -26.54
CA ARG A 3 -56.33 8.05 -26.77
C ARG A 3 -55.60 7.25 -25.66
N LYS A 4 -54.98 6.16 -26.03
CA LYS A 4 -54.05 5.46 -25.12
C LYS A 4 -52.78 6.31 -25.00
N GLN A 5 -52.58 6.93 -23.85
CA GLN A 5 -51.31 7.52 -23.50
C GLN A 5 -50.34 6.39 -23.14
N ILE A 6 -49.36 6.18 -23.98
CA ILE A 6 -48.23 5.31 -23.67
C ILE A 6 -47.29 6.10 -22.82
N LEU A 7 -47.25 5.78 -21.51
CA LEU A 7 -46.27 6.30 -20.60
C LEU A 7 -44.94 5.60 -20.90
N PHE A 8 -44.00 6.30 -21.53
CA PHE A 8 -42.65 5.85 -21.66
C PHE A 8 -41.92 6.13 -20.31
N SER A 9 -41.86 5.11 -19.46
CA SER A 9 -40.96 5.16 -18.28
C SER A 9 -39.54 4.99 -18.74
N VAL A 10 -38.80 6.11 -18.83
CA VAL A 10 -37.35 6.07 -19.02
C VAL A 10 -36.73 5.70 -17.67
N LEU A 11 -36.38 4.43 -17.55
CA LEU A 11 -35.62 3.94 -16.41
C LEU A 11 -34.16 4.41 -16.57
N LEU A 12 -33.82 5.54 -15.93
CA LEU A 12 -32.41 5.97 -15.82
C LEU A 12 -31.68 4.96 -14.92
N LEU A 13 -30.97 4.03 -15.54
CA LEU A 13 -29.96 3.25 -14.83
C LEU A 13 -28.80 4.17 -14.48
N PHE A 14 -28.81 4.68 -13.26
CA PHE A 14 -27.60 5.23 -12.65
C PHE A 14 -26.68 4.05 -12.36
N SER A 15 -25.71 3.81 -13.25
CA SER A 15 -24.55 2.99 -12.92
C SER A 15 -23.74 3.75 -11.88
N VAL A 16 -23.89 3.36 -10.63
CA VAL A 16 -22.98 3.79 -9.56
C VAL A 16 -21.64 3.14 -9.88
N VAL A 17 -20.76 3.89 -10.52
CA VAL A 17 -19.35 3.51 -10.60
C VAL A 17 -18.84 3.63 -9.17
N ALA A 18 -18.72 2.50 -8.48
CA ALA A 18 -18.03 2.44 -7.21
C ALA A 18 -16.57 2.81 -7.48
N THR A 19 -16.20 4.05 -7.22
CA THR A 19 -14.80 4.45 -7.17
C THR A 19 -14.19 3.75 -5.97
N GLN A 20 -13.46 2.66 -6.20
CA GLN A 20 -12.68 2.06 -5.14
C GLN A 20 -11.56 3.06 -4.78
N ALA A 21 -11.50 3.39 -3.51
CA ALA A 21 -10.40 4.19 -2.97
C ALA A 21 -9.17 3.29 -2.75
N ALA A 22 -7.98 3.89 -2.76
CA ALA A 22 -6.75 3.19 -2.40
C ALA A 22 -6.91 2.43 -1.08
N ARG A 23 -6.35 1.23 -1.01
CA ARG A 23 -6.42 0.38 0.18
C ARG A 23 -5.18 0.59 1.06
N VAL A 24 -5.41 0.71 2.36
CA VAL A 24 -4.35 0.77 3.38
C VAL A 24 -4.36 -0.53 4.16
N ASP A 25 -3.31 -1.33 4.01
CA ASP A 25 -3.15 -2.60 4.69
C ASP A 25 -2.00 -2.52 5.71
N THR A 26 -2.22 -3.03 6.91
CA THR A 26 -1.17 -3.21 7.92
C THR A 26 -0.91 -4.71 8.06
N ILE A 27 0.29 -5.13 7.73
CA ILE A 27 0.67 -6.55 7.76
C ILE A 27 1.98 -6.77 8.51
N MET A 28 2.22 -8.03 8.89
CA MET A 28 3.49 -8.47 9.45
C MET A 28 4.31 -9.18 8.37
N VAL A 29 5.50 -8.67 8.11
CA VAL A 29 6.44 -9.24 7.13
C VAL A 29 7.58 -9.93 7.88
N LYS A 30 7.82 -11.18 7.57
CA LYS A 30 8.92 -11.93 8.17
C LYS A 30 10.26 -11.43 7.65
N SER A 31 11.17 -11.15 8.59
CA SER A 31 12.58 -10.88 8.32
C SER A 31 13.41 -12.13 8.64
N PRO A 32 13.91 -12.85 7.62
CA PRO A 32 14.79 -14.00 7.87
C PRO A 32 16.08 -13.63 8.59
N SER A 33 16.69 -12.51 8.24
CA SER A 33 17.95 -12.05 8.87
C SER A 33 17.80 -11.72 10.36
N MET A 34 16.65 -11.19 10.76
CA MET A 34 16.35 -10.86 12.17
C MET A 34 15.59 -11.97 12.90
N ASN A 35 15.10 -12.98 12.19
CA ASN A 35 14.24 -14.05 12.71
C ASN A 35 13.04 -13.51 13.50
N LYS A 36 12.40 -12.48 12.97
CA LYS A 36 11.20 -11.87 13.55
C LYS A 36 10.28 -11.32 12.47
N GLU A 37 9.08 -10.94 12.88
CA GLU A 37 8.15 -10.23 12.02
C GLU A 37 8.25 -8.72 12.27
N VAL A 38 8.13 -7.95 11.19
CA VAL A 38 8.16 -6.50 11.21
C VAL A 38 6.84 -5.97 10.65
N GLN A 39 6.23 -5.03 11.35
CA GLN A 39 5.01 -4.39 10.87
C GLN A 39 5.31 -3.49 9.68
N VAL A 40 4.49 -3.59 8.65
CA VAL A 40 4.58 -2.78 7.42
C VAL A 40 3.19 -2.30 7.04
N VAL A 41 3.07 -1.03 6.73
CA VAL A 41 1.85 -0.45 6.17
C VAL A 41 2.03 -0.29 4.67
N TYR A 42 1.10 -0.84 3.90
CA TYR A 42 1.01 -0.70 2.45
C TYR A 42 -0.13 0.26 2.10
N VAL A 43 0.15 1.23 1.25
CA VAL A 43 -0.86 2.08 0.63
C VAL A 43 -0.91 1.70 -0.85
N LEU A 44 -1.98 1.06 -1.26
CA LEU A 44 -2.13 0.42 -2.56
C LEU A 44 -3.13 1.22 -3.41
N PRO A 45 -2.72 1.78 -4.55
CA PRO A 45 -3.65 2.42 -5.47
C PRO A 45 -4.63 1.38 -6.03
N ASP A 46 -5.85 1.82 -6.36
CA ASP A 46 -6.89 0.95 -6.89
C ASP A 46 -6.41 0.13 -8.10
N LYS A 47 -5.68 0.74 -9.01
CA LYS A 47 -5.17 0.05 -10.21
C LYS A 47 -4.18 -1.08 -9.93
N ALA A 48 -3.57 -1.13 -8.74
CA ALA A 48 -2.66 -2.21 -8.31
C ALA A 48 -3.40 -3.38 -7.66
N LEU A 49 -4.73 -3.33 -7.58
CA LEU A 49 -5.57 -4.31 -6.89
C LEU A 49 -6.35 -5.18 -7.88
N GLY A 50 -6.74 -6.38 -7.42
CA GLY A 50 -7.62 -7.28 -8.16
C GLY A 50 -6.93 -8.08 -9.26
N GLU A 51 -7.74 -8.76 -10.07
CA GLU A 51 -7.26 -9.67 -11.13
C GLU A 51 -6.62 -8.95 -12.32
N GLU A 52 -7.04 -7.71 -12.57
CA GLU A 52 -6.50 -6.85 -13.64
C GLU A 52 -5.49 -5.83 -13.10
N ALA A 53 -4.78 -6.17 -12.01
CA ALA A 53 -3.82 -5.27 -11.40
C ALA A 53 -2.74 -4.83 -12.37
N GLU A 54 -2.48 -3.53 -12.41
CA GLU A 54 -1.40 -2.93 -13.19
C GLU A 54 -0.16 -2.75 -12.32
N ALA A 55 1.00 -3.03 -12.87
CA ALA A 55 2.27 -2.82 -12.17
C ALA A 55 2.50 -1.32 -11.90
N CYS A 56 2.85 -1.02 -10.65
CA CYS A 56 3.09 0.33 -10.18
C CYS A 56 4.51 0.49 -9.62
N PRO A 57 5.10 1.68 -9.76
CA PRO A 57 6.33 2.00 -9.05
C PRO A 57 6.08 2.00 -7.54
N VAL A 58 7.11 1.70 -6.78
CA VAL A 58 7.07 1.58 -5.32
C VAL A 58 7.93 2.66 -4.69
N VAL A 59 7.40 3.32 -3.67
CA VAL A 59 8.16 4.25 -2.82
C VAL A 59 8.14 3.75 -1.39
N TYR A 60 9.32 3.54 -0.82
CA TYR A 60 9.50 3.16 0.58
C TYR A 60 9.62 4.41 1.43
N LEU A 61 8.67 4.59 2.36
CA LEU A 61 8.63 5.74 3.25
C LEU A 61 9.10 5.32 4.65
N LEU A 62 10.29 5.77 5.02
CA LEU A 62 10.90 5.47 6.30
C LEU A 62 10.54 6.54 7.33
N HIS A 63 10.03 6.12 8.49
CA HIS A 63 9.71 7.04 9.58
C HIS A 63 10.96 7.51 10.32
N GLY A 64 10.84 8.62 11.06
CA GLY A 64 11.90 9.14 11.90
C GLY A 64 11.95 8.47 13.28
N TYR A 65 12.89 8.93 14.11
CA TYR A 65 13.08 8.47 15.49
C TYR A 65 11.77 8.61 16.29
N GLY A 66 11.41 7.56 17.04
CA GLY A 66 10.17 7.51 17.81
C GLY A 66 8.92 7.22 17.01
N GLY A 67 9.00 7.09 15.68
CA GLY A 67 7.89 6.72 14.82
C GLY A 67 7.66 5.22 14.72
N ASN A 68 6.77 4.85 13.81
CA ASN A 68 6.41 3.45 13.50
C ASN A 68 5.84 3.32 12.08
N ALA A 69 5.41 2.12 11.70
CA ALA A 69 4.85 1.86 10.37
C ALA A 69 3.65 2.76 9.99
N ARG A 70 2.88 3.21 10.95
CA ARG A 70 1.69 4.05 10.72
C ARG A 70 1.97 5.55 10.70
N SER A 71 3.22 5.97 10.97
CA SER A 71 3.56 7.39 11.09
C SER A 71 3.18 8.18 9.84
N TRP A 72 3.48 7.68 8.65
CA TRP A 72 3.21 8.40 7.41
C TRP A 72 1.72 8.53 7.08
N VAL A 73 0.92 7.50 7.29
CA VAL A 73 -0.53 7.60 7.06
C VAL A 73 -1.22 8.50 8.10
N GLY A 74 -0.64 8.63 9.30
CA GLY A 74 -1.11 9.57 10.31
C GLY A 74 -0.72 11.02 10.02
N LEU A 75 0.53 11.24 9.60
CA LEU A 75 1.04 12.58 9.29
C LEU A 75 0.51 13.14 7.97
N LYS A 76 0.19 12.25 7.03
CA LYS A 76 -0.31 12.60 5.70
C LYS A 76 -1.56 11.78 5.36
N PRO A 77 -2.73 12.15 5.91
CA PRO A 77 -3.97 11.41 5.71
C PRO A 77 -4.41 11.30 4.24
N GLU A 78 -3.96 12.21 3.39
CA GLU A 78 -4.21 12.18 1.95
C GLU A 78 -3.30 11.22 1.16
N LEU A 79 -2.41 10.49 1.82
CA LEU A 79 -1.49 9.56 1.15
C LEU A 79 -2.22 8.52 0.27
N PRO A 80 -3.35 7.92 0.69
CA PRO A 80 -4.13 7.03 -0.17
C PRO A 80 -4.63 7.70 -1.45
N LYS A 81 -5.08 8.95 -1.36
CA LYS A 81 -5.50 9.73 -2.52
C LYS A 81 -4.33 9.98 -3.48
N ILE A 82 -3.16 10.32 -2.94
CA ILE A 82 -1.95 10.51 -3.73
C ILE A 82 -1.54 9.21 -4.42
N ALA A 83 -1.64 8.07 -3.74
CA ALA A 83 -1.38 6.76 -4.32
C ALA A 83 -2.25 6.50 -5.55
N ASP A 84 -3.56 6.77 -5.47
CA ASP A 84 -4.48 6.64 -6.60
C ASP A 84 -4.17 7.61 -7.73
N GLU A 85 -3.98 8.89 -7.42
CA GLU A 85 -3.73 9.93 -8.43
C GLU A 85 -2.41 9.71 -9.19
N LYS A 86 -1.38 9.23 -8.50
CA LYS A 86 -0.03 9.04 -9.07
C LYS A 86 0.23 7.61 -9.55
N GLY A 87 -0.60 6.66 -9.14
CA GLY A 87 -0.38 5.24 -9.41
C GLY A 87 0.88 4.71 -8.75
N ILE A 88 1.09 5.03 -7.49
CA ILE A 88 2.28 4.65 -6.70
C ILE A 88 1.85 3.77 -5.53
N ILE A 89 2.59 2.68 -5.30
CA ILE A 89 2.50 1.89 -4.07
C ILE A 89 3.43 2.52 -3.05
N PHE A 90 2.91 2.88 -1.87
CA PHE A 90 3.74 3.31 -0.75
C PHE A 90 3.91 2.16 0.24
N VAL A 91 5.14 1.94 0.68
CA VAL A 91 5.51 0.91 1.65
C VAL A 91 6.16 1.56 2.85
N CYS A 92 5.55 1.42 4.01
CA CYS A 92 5.95 2.10 5.24
C CYS A 92 6.33 1.06 6.30
N PRO A 93 7.61 0.63 6.38
CA PRO A 93 8.07 -0.32 7.39
C PRO A 93 8.24 0.34 8.75
N ASP A 94 8.05 -0.46 9.81
CA ASP A 94 8.51 -0.10 11.13
C ASP A 94 10.01 -0.39 11.27
N GLY A 95 10.79 0.64 11.41
CA GLY A 95 12.24 0.55 11.63
C GLY A 95 12.65 0.67 13.08
N LYS A 96 11.69 0.76 14.04
CA LYS A 96 11.97 1.07 15.43
C LYS A 96 12.87 2.30 15.53
N ASN A 97 13.78 2.33 16.48
CA ASN A 97 14.81 3.37 16.63
C ASN A 97 16.18 2.86 16.16
N SER A 98 16.19 2.11 15.05
CA SER A 98 17.36 1.41 14.51
C SER A 98 18.25 2.30 13.63
N TRP A 99 17.77 3.47 13.20
CA TRP A 99 18.38 4.28 12.14
C TRP A 99 18.55 3.54 10.82
N TYR A 100 17.77 2.43 10.64
CA TYR A 100 17.79 1.58 9.44
C TYR A 100 19.19 1.06 9.08
N TRP A 101 19.98 0.69 10.09
CA TRP A 101 21.29 0.11 9.90
C TRP A 101 21.35 -1.32 10.43
N ASP A 102 22.38 -2.06 10.04
CA ASP A 102 22.60 -3.41 10.50
C ASP A 102 23.54 -3.40 11.70
N SER A 103 23.06 -3.81 12.87
CA SER A 103 23.91 -3.92 14.06
C SER A 103 24.89 -5.08 13.91
N PRO A 104 26.19 -4.86 14.12
CA PRO A 104 27.18 -5.94 14.11
C PRO A 104 27.11 -6.85 15.35
N LYS A 105 26.37 -6.43 16.38
CA LYS A 105 26.32 -7.14 17.68
C LYS A 105 24.94 -7.72 17.99
N ASN A 106 23.86 -7.18 17.41
CA ASN A 106 22.51 -7.59 17.72
C ASN A 106 21.78 -8.02 16.45
N GLN A 107 21.57 -9.31 16.29
CA GLN A 107 20.88 -9.87 15.14
C GLN A 107 19.43 -9.40 15.03
N ALA A 108 18.77 -9.00 16.12
CA ALA A 108 17.44 -8.45 16.10
C ALA A 108 17.35 -7.06 15.46
N TYR A 109 18.49 -6.45 15.12
CA TYR A 109 18.58 -5.14 14.49
C TYR A 109 19.39 -5.23 13.18
N ARG A 110 18.75 -5.74 12.12
CA ARG A 110 19.28 -5.85 10.75
C ARG A 110 18.35 -5.12 9.80
N TYR A 111 18.03 -3.87 10.10
CA TYR A 111 17.01 -3.11 9.40
C TYR A 111 17.45 -2.60 8.03
N GLU A 112 18.73 -2.40 7.79
CA GLU A 112 19.25 -2.15 6.44
C GLU A 112 19.00 -3.36 5.53
N THR A 113 19.40 -4.54 5.96
CA THR A 113 19.13 -5.79 5.22
C THR A 113 17.63 -6.02 5.02
N PHE A 114 16.84 -5.77 6.05
CA PHE A 114 15.38 -5.91 5.95
C PHE A 114 14.80 -4.98 4.90
N VAL A 115 15.04 -3.68 5.00
CA VAL A 115 14.42 -2.68 4.11
C VAL A 115 14.97 -2.77 2.68
N ALA A 116 16.28 -2.88 2.52
CA ALA A 116 16.92 -2.81 1.21
C ALA A 116 16.87 -4.13 0.43
N SER A 117 16.61 -5.25 1.07
CA SER A 117 16.61 -6.56 0.41
C SER A 117 15.36 -7.40 0.71
N GLU A 118 15.11 -7.72 1.97
CA GLU A 118 14.06 -8.68 2.33
C GLU A 118 12.66 -8.12 2.04
N LEU A 119 12.41 -6.87 2.41
CA LEU A 119 11.13 -6.20 2.18
C LEU A 119 10.88 -5.94 0.70
N VAL A 120 11.91 -5.53 -0.06
CA VAL A 120 11.80 -5.34 -1.51
C VAL A 120 11.40 -6.64 -2.20
N LYS A 121 12.08 -7.74 -1.89
CA LYS A 121 11.74 -9.06 -2.45
C LYS A 121 10.34 -9.51 -2.08
N TYR A 122 9.94 -9.30 -0.82
CA TYR A 122 8.58 -9.62 -0.37
C TYR A 122 7.53 -8.80 -1.13
N THR A 123 7.76 -7.51 -1.27
CA THR A 123 6.84 -6.59 -1.96
C THR A 123 6.71 -6.95 -3.43
N ASP A 124 7.81 -7.17 -4.13
CA ASP A 124 7.79 -7.54 -5.56
C ASP A 124 7.12 -8.90 -5.81
N LYS A 125 7.24 -9.82 -4.87
CA LYS A 125 6.58 -11.13 -4.97
C LYS A 125 5.07 -11.06 -4.75
N ASN A 126 4.58 -10.19 -3.86
CA ASN A 126 3.19 -10.22 -3.37
C ASN A 126 2.31 -9.11 -3.93
N TYR A 127 2.86 -8.11 -4.57
CA TYR A 127 2.12 -6.96 -5.11
C TYR A 127 2.47 -6.69 -6.57
N ALA A 128 1.59 -5.98 -7.26
CA ALA A 128 1.81 -5.57 -8.64
C ALA A 128 2.81 -4.41 -8.70
N THR A 129 4.09 -4.72 -8.68
CA THR A 129 5.18 -3.74 -8.68
C THR A 129 5.91 -3.71 -10.02
N ILE A 130 6.58 -2.58 -10.30
CA ILE A 130 7.60 -2.49 -11.34
C ILE A 130 8.92 -2.70 -10.61
N PRO A 131 9.54 -3.88 -10.69
CA PRO A 131 10.84 -4.13 -10.08
C PRO A 131 11.95 -3.41 -10.86
N GLU A 132 12.90 -2.85 -10.14
CA GLU A 132 14.13 -2.28 -10.72
C GLU A 132 15.31 -3.23 -10.56
#